data_4d58632cf77bcdc8b5ec6394801ed806
#
_entry.id   4d58632cf77bcdc8b5ec6394801ed806
#
_cell.length_a   1.000
_cell.length_b   1.000
_cell.length_c   1.000
_cell.angle_alpha   90.00
_cell.angle_beta   90.00
_cell.angle_gamma   90.00
#
_symmetry.space_group_name_H-M   'P 1'
#
loop_
_entity.id
_entity.type
_entity.pdbx_description
1 polymer ?
#
loop_
_entity_poly.entity_id
_entity_poly.type
_entity_poly.pdbx_seq_one_letter_code
_entity_poly.pdbx_strand_id
1 'polypeptide(L)'
;MNEPGNLTLNPTPDMDRADCDAMKVSPGPKLFAAVCEHDPSRPVIKGSFCVNDPDSGDSHNYTGSLDGADGHYSDIYGTTEKMNTEFGFDAPPCIDDLKKMPPVYRRLQPILENLDSIGQYQYYLLKYFIEHYRMQKYKPNAGYVQFLFNDMCPQTFYGIYDYWGLPKKGLQAVLESNMPIGIFLKFKDKLDAIYAVNDYSYP
;
A
#
# COMPACT_ATOMS: atom_id res chain seq x y z
N MET A 1 0.68 16.58 -1.34
CA MET A 1 1.91 16.17 -0.62
C MET A 1 1.73 14.75 -0.16
N ASN A 2 2.76 13.90 -0.28
CA ASN A 2 2.72 12.55 0.25
C ASN A 2 3.01 12.56 1.75
N GLU A 3 2.22 11.82 2.53
CA GLU A 3 2.37 11.60 3.98
C GLU A 3 2.75 12.81 4.84
N PRO A 4 2.11 13.97 4.68
CA PRO A 4 2.51 15.17 5.41
C PRO A 4 2.28 15.07 6.92
N GLY A 5 1.46 14.12 7.36
CA GLY A 5 1.15 13.88 8.77
C GLY A 5 2.14 12.95 9.49
N ASN A 6 2.79 12.04 8.79
CA ASN A 6 3.69 11.06 9.41
C ASN A 6 4.90 11.72 10.07
N LEU A 7 5.46 12.72 9.43
CA LEU A 7 6.63 13.42 9.93
C LEU A 7 6.34 14.31 11.15
N THR A 8 5.10 14.78 11.30
CA THR A 8 4.69 15.62 12.43
C THR A 8 4.15 14.83 13.62
N LEU A 9 3.66 13.60 13.39
CA LEU A 9 3.01 12.79 14.42
C LEU A 9 3.97 11.80 15.11
N ASN A 10 4.99 11.34 14.39
CA ASN A 10 5.96 10.39 14.91
C ASN A 10 7.40 10.87 14.59
N PRO A 11 7.89 11.93 15.28
CA PRO A 11 9.29 12.28 15.16
C PRO A 11 10.13 11.08 15.59
N THR A 12 11.05 10.65 14.75
CA THR A 12 12.03 9.63 15.16
C THR A 12 12.87 10.16 16.33
N PRO A 13 13.38 9.30 17.21
CA PRO A 13 14.22 9.74 18.32
C PRO A 13 15.45 10.57 17.91
N ASP A 14 15.85 10.43 16.66
CA ASP A 14 17.03 11.11 16.07
C ASP A 14 16.70 12.47 15.42
N MET A 15 15.42 12.84 15.32
CA MET A 15 15.02 14.15 14.80
C MET A 15 15.11 15.20 15.91
N ASP A 16 15.85 16.27 15.65
CA ASP A 16 15.88 17.38 16.61
C ASP A 16 14.56 18.19 16.55
N ARG A 17 14.37 19.02 17.56
CA ARG A 17 13.14 19.81 17.68
C ARG A 17 13.02 20.86 16.60
N ALA A 18 14.14 21.34 16.05
CA ALA A 18 14.17 22.33 14.97
C ALA A 18 13.68 21.70 13.65
N ASP A 19 14.05 20.46 13.36
CA ASP A 19 13.56 19.71 12.21
C ASP A 19 12.05 19.47 12.29
N CYS A 20 11.56 19.08 13.47
CA CYS A 20 10.11 18.93 13.73
C CYS A 20 9.35 20.24 13.56
N ASP A 21 9.91 21.35 14.00
CA ASP A 21 9.29 22.68 13.88
C ASP A 21 9.34 23.22 12.44
N ALA A 22 10.42 22.94 11.70
CA ALA A 22 10.52 23.28 10.28
C ALA A 22 9.45 22.52 9.44
N MET A 23 9.14 21.28 9.79
CA MET A 23 8.09 20.49 9.14
C MET A 23 6.67 21.05 9.40
N LYS A 24 6.43 21.71 10.52
CA LYS A 24 5.16 22.39 10.80
C LYS A 24 4.90 23.59 9.88
N VAL A 25 5.94 24.13 9.25
CA VAL A 25 5.87 25.20 8.24
C VAL A 25 5.76 24.63 6.83
N SER A 26 5.06 23.50 6.69
CA SER A 26 4.82 22.86 5.40
C SER A 26 4.20 23.82 4.38
N PRO A 27 4.64 23.80 3.11
CA PRO A 27 3.98 24.56 2.04
C PRO A 27 2.59 24.02 1.68
N GLY A 28 2.18 22.87 2.23
CA GLY A 28 0.94 22.17 1.93
C GLY A 28 -0.31 23.05 1.99
N PRO A 29 -0.56 23.80 3.07
CA PRO A 29 -1.75 24.68 3.15
C PRO A 29 -1.79 25.75 2.07
N LYS A 30 -0.65 26.33 1.70
CA LYS A 30 -0.56 27.34 0.63
C LYS A 30 -0.78 26.71 -0.74
N LEU A 31 -0.22 25.54 -0.99
CA LEU A 31 -0.42 24.78 -2.24
C LEU A 31 -1.89 24.36 -2.39
N PHE A 32 -2.50 23.87 -1.31
CA PHE A 32 -3.91 23.50 -1.31
C PHE A 32 -4.79 24.72 -1.65
N ALA A 33 -4.59 25.84 -0.99
CA ALA A 33 -5.33 27.08 -1.26
C ALA A 33 -5.17 27.55 -2.70
N ALA A 34 -3.93 27.55 -3.22
CA ALA A 34 -3.65 27.95 -4.60
C ALA A 34 -4.34 27.02 -5.62
N VAL A 35 -4.32 25.71 -5.40
CA VAL A 35 -5.01 24.76 -6.31
C VAL A 35 -6.52 24.99 -6.27
N CYS A 36 -7.12 25.14 -5.09
CA CYS A 36 -8.56 25.44 -4.97
C CYS A 36 -8.96 26.75 -5.66
N GLU A 37 -8.09 27.76 -5.61
CA GLU A 37 -8.33 29.06 -6.26
C GLU A 37 -8.24 28.97 -7.79
N HIS A 38 -7.23 28.27 -8.31
CA HIS A 38 -6.94 28.24 -9.74
C HIS A 38 -7.65 27.12 -10.51
N ASP A 39 -8.06 26.03 -9.84
CA ASP A 39 -8.86 24.96 -10.44
C ASP A 39 -9.98 24.49 -9.50
N PRO A 40 -11.06 25.29 -9.40
CA PRO A 40 -12.22 24.92 -8.57
C PRO A 40 -13.08 23.80 -9.18
N SER A 41 -12.73 23.31 -10.37
CA SER A 41 -13.50 22.27 -11.08
C SER A 41 -13.25 20.87 -10.56
N ARG A 42 -12.18 20.64 -9.77
CA ARG A 42 -11.78 19.33 -9.28
C ARG A 42 -11.75 19.30 -7.75
N PRO A 43 -12.17 18.18 -7.15
CA PRO A 43 -11.94 17.97 -5.72
C PRO A 43 -10.44 17.86 -5.44
N VAL A 44 -9.99 18.50 -4.37
CA VAL A 44 -8.58 18.49 -3.96
C VAL A 44 -8.48 17.94 -2.54
N ILE A 45 -7.59 16.97 -2.34
CA ILE A 45 -7.22 16.49 -1.00
C ILE A 45 -5.97 17.22 -0.51
N LYS A 46 -5.92 17.54 0.78
CA LYS A 46 -4.83 18.34 1.37
C LYS A 46 -3.49 17.62 1.39
N GLY A 47 -3.52 16.33 1.51
CA GLY A 47 -2.33 15.49 1.54
C GLY A 47 -2.70 14.03 1.32
N SER A 48 -1.79 13.25 0.81
CA SER A 48 -1.92 11.81 0.71
C SER A 48 -1.00 11.16 1.75
N PHE A 49 -1.50 10.51 2.75
CA PHE A 49 -2.82 10.64 3.37
C PHE A 49 -2.78 11.72 4.47
N CYS A 50 -3.91 12.14 5.00
CA CYS A 50 -3.96 13.13 6.07
C CYS A 50 -4.68 12.53 7.30
N VAL A 51 -3.90 12.02 8.25
CA VAL A 51 -4.39 11.26 9.42
C VAL A 51 -5.39 12.04 10.29
N ASN A 52 -5.24 13.35 10.35
CA ASN A 52 -6.07 14.22 11.21
C ASN A 52 -7.16 14.96 10.44
N ASP A 53 -7.41 14.60 9.19
CA ASP A 53 -8.46 15.21 8.38
C ASP A 53 -9.53 14.17 8.03
N PRO A 54 -10.68 14.16 8.69
CA PRO A 54 -11.76 13.24 8.41
C PRO A 54 -12.35 13.39 7.00
N ASP A 55 -12.08 14.53 6.35
CA ASP A 55 -12.52 14.84 4.99
C ASP A 55 -11.50 14.43 3.93
N SER A 56 -10.30 14.00 4.34
CA SER A 56 -9.24 13.59 3.43
C SER A 56 -9.70 12.47 2.48
N GLY A 57 -10.42 11.53 2.84
CA GLY A 57 -10.99 10.51 1.94
C GLY A 57 -10.01 9.45 1.45
N ASP A 58 -8.69 9.64 1.55
CA ASP A 58 -7.69 8.63 1.20
C ASP A 58 -6.97 8.06 2.44
N SER A 59 -6.38 6.87 2.28
CA SER A 59 -5.64 6.18 3.32
C SER A 59 -4.41 5.49 2.74
N HIS A 60 -3.39 5.30 3.59
CA HIS A 60 -2.29 4.37 3.38
C HIS A 60 -2.46 3.22 4.39
N ASN A 61 -2.52 2.00 3.92
CA ASN A 61 -2.74 0.86 4.79
C ASN A 61 -1.67 -0.21 4.56
N TYR A 62 -0.79 -0.35 5.53
CA TYR A 62 0.30 -1.31 5.52
C TYR A 62 0.11 -2.42 6.57
N THR A 63 -1.13 -2.71 6.97
CA THR A 63 -1.45 -3.81 7.91
C THR A 63 -0.83 -5.12 7.44
N GLY A 64 -0.05 -5.75 8.30
CA GLY A 64 0.67 -6.98 7.99
C GLY A 64 1.94 -6.81 7.15
N SER A 65 2.32 -5.56 6.82
CA SER A 65 3.60 -5.24 6.18
C SER A 65 4.72 -5.08 7.22
N LEU A 66 5.99 -5.17 6.77
CA LEU A 66 7.17 -5.03 7.62
C LEU A 66 7.39 -3.62 8.18
N ASP A 67 6.78 -2.59 7.59
CA ASP A 67 6.94 -1.20 7.99
C ASP A 67 6.05 -0.75 9.16
N GLY A 68 5.80 -1.65 10.10
CA GLY A 68 5.39 -1.24 11.43
C GLY A 68 3.90 -1.19 11.70
N ALA A 69 3.08 -1.76 10.87
CA ALA A 69 1.74 -2.11 11.32
C ALA A 69 1.79 -3.50 11.95
N ASP A 70 1.68 -3.56 13.26
CA ASP A 70 1.43 -4.81 13.97
C ASP A 70 0.19 -5.48 13.35
N GLY A 71 0.25 -6.78 13.16
CA GLY A 71 -0.89 -7.54 12.68
C GLY A 71 -0.56 -8.48 11.51
N HIS A 72 -1.60 -9.12 11.02
CA HIS A 72 -1.55 -10.05 9.91
C HIS A 72 -2.36 -9.48 8.73
N TYR A 73 -2.03 -9.84 7.49
CA TYR A 73 -2.74 -9.33 6.31
C TYR A 73 -4.26 -9.60 6.32
N SER A 74 -4.72 -10.63 7.04
CA SER A 74 -6.16 -10.91 7.20
C SER A 74 -6.89 -9.86 8.05
N ASP A 75 -6.19 -9.05 8.81
CA ASP A 75 -6.78 -8.00 9.67
C ASP A 75 -7.36 -6.87 8.83
N ILE A 76 -7.01 -6.80 7.54
CA ILE A 76 -7.63 -5.91 6.56
C ILE A 76 -9.16 -6.02 6.56
N TYR A 77 -9.72 -7.17 6.86
CA TYR A 77 -11.16 -7.38 6.90
C TYR A 77 -11.89 -6.57 7.98
N GLY A 78 -11.16 -6.02 8.95
CA GLY A 78 -11.67 -5.10 9.96
C GLY A 78 -11.70 -3.64 9.52
N THR A 79 -11.12 -3.30 8.38
CA THR A 79 -10.99 -1.91 7.92
C THR A 79 -12.11 -1.50 6.97
N THR A 80 -12.36 -0.18 6.95
CA THR A 80 -13.31 0.45 6.01
C THR A 80 -12.66 1.74 5.51
N GLU A 81 -12.35 1.78 4.22
CA GLU A 81 -11.61 2.89 3.61
C GLU A 81 -12.35 3.38 2.38
N LYS A 82 -12.49 4.71 2.26
CA LYS A 82 -13.14 5.33 1.10
C LYS A 82 -12.31 5.16 -0.16
N MET A 83 -10.99 5.33 -0.03
CA MET A 83 -9.99 5.11 -1.06
C MET A 83 -8.67 4.78 -0.38
N ASN A 84 -8.00 3.73 -0.83
CA ASN A 84 -6.64 3.46 -0.41
C ASN A 84 -5.67 3.84 -1.52
N THR A 85 -4.71 4.72 -1.22
CA THR A 85 -3.74 5.23 -2.19
C THR A 85 -2.37 4.60 -2.06
N GLU A 86 -2.12 3.86 -0.99
CA GLU A 86 -0.91 3.04 -0.86
C GLU A 86 -1.17 1.80 0.01
N PHE A 87 -0.84 0.65 -0.52
CA PHE A 87 -0.68 -0.61 0.22
C PHE A 87 0.32 -1.52 -0.50
N GLY A 88 1.01 -2.36 0.23
CA GLY A 88 1.98 -3.26 -0.37
C GLY A 88 2.71 -4.09 0.68
N PHE A 89 3.67 -4.88 0.20
CA PHE A 89 4.54 -5.69 1.05
C PHE A 89 5.95 -5.72 0.48
N ASP A 90 6.93 -5.50 1.35
CA ASP A 90 8.36 -5.54 1.03
C ASP A 90 8.81 -6.98 0.73
N ALA A 91 9.01 -7.29 -0.53
CA ALA A 91 9.44 -8.61 -0.97
C ALA A 91 10.73 -8.55 -1.79
N PRO A 92 11.61 -9.54 -1.62
CA PRO A 92 12.85 -9.63 -2.38
C PRO A 92 12.59 -9.98 -3.85
N PRO A 93 13.52 -9.62 -4.75
CA PRO A 93 13.55 -10.14 -6.12
C PRO A 93 13.87 -11.65 -6.14
N CYS A 94 13.94 -12.24 -7.33
CA CYS A 94 14.40 -13.61 -7.48
C CYS A 94 15.85 -13.76 -6.98
N ILE A 95 16.27 -15.02 -6.71
CA ILE A 95 17.58 -15.30 -6.12
C ILE A 95 18.76 -14.80 -6.98
N ASP A 96 18.63 -14.86 -8.31
CA ASP A 96 19.72 -14.44 -9.20
C ASP A 96 19.90 -12.92 -9.20
N ASP A 97 18.82 -12.18 -9.08
CA ASP A 97 18.85 -10.73 -8.97
C ASP A 97 19.24 -10.28 -7.57
N LEU A 98 18.83 -11.00 -6.54
CA LEU A 98 19.27 -10.75 -5.17
C LEU A 98 20.80 -10.88 -5.03
N LYS A 99 21.43 -11.81 -5.74
CA LYS A 99 22.90 -11.96 -5.77
C LYS A 99 23.63 -10.78 -6.41
N LYS A 100 22.97 -10.02 -7.27
CA LYS A 100 23.51 -8.81 -7.91
C LYS A 100 23.49 -7.59 -7.00
N MET A 101 22.71 -7.62 -5.93
CA MET A 101 22.59 -6.49 -5.01
C MET A 101 23.90 -6.19 -4.28
N PRO A 102 24.14 -4.91 -3.94
CA PRO A 102 25.29 -4.53 -3.13
C PRO A 102 25.32 -5.30 -1.78
N PRO A 103 26.51 -5.57 -1.23
CA PRO A 103 26.65 -6.34 0.02
C PRO A 103 25.88 -5.77 1.22
N VAL A 104 25.63 -4.45 1.23
CA VAL A 104 24.86 -3.79 2.29
C VAL A 104 23.42 -4.31 2.37
N TYR A 105 22.85 -4.68 1.23
CA TYR A 105 21.50 -5.26 1.15
C TYR A 105 21.48 -6.78 1.34
N ARG A 106 22.66 -7.43 1.35
CA ARG A 106 22.82 -8.87 1.58
C ARG A 106 22.80 -9.28 3.06
N ARG A 107 22.62 -8.33 3.98
CA ARG A 107 22.44 -8.65 5.43
C ARG A 107 21.14 -9.40 5.74
N LEU A 108 20.55 -9.94 4.72
CA LEU A 108 19.27 -10.63 4.77
C LEU A 108 19.45 -12.14 4.60
N GLN A 109 20.50 -12.73 5.26
CA GLN A 109 20.66 -14.18 5.27
C GLN A 109 19.34 -14.90 5.63
N PRO A 110 18.55 -14.43 6.61
CA PRO A 110 17.24 -15.00 6.88
C PRO A 110 16.26 -14.89 5.70
N ILE A 111 16.39 -13.87 4.86
CA ILE A 111 15.57 -13.72 3.64
C ILE A 111 16.00 -14.75 2.59
N LEU A 112 17.30 -15.00 2.42
CA LEU A 112 17.79 -16.01 1.48
C LEU A 112 17.24 -17.40 1.79
N GLU A 113 17.11 -17.74 3.07
CA GLU A 113 16.58 -19.01 3.55
C GLU A 113 15.04 -19.11 3.38
N ASN A 114 14.35 -17.98 3.26
CA ASN A 114 12.90 -17.88 3.26
C ASN A 114 12.31 -17.16 2.03
N LEU A 115 13.08 -17.01 0.96
CA LEU A 115 12.67 -16.25 -0.23
C LEU A 115 11.29 -16.65 -0.75
N ASP A 116 11.03 -17.94 -0.84
CA ASP A 116 9.77 -18.46 -1.35
C ASP A 116 8.60 -18.12 -0.43
N SER A 117 8.79 -18.26 0.88
CA SER A 117 7.77 -17.92 1.90
C SER A 117 7.47 -16.43 1.94
N ILE A 118 8.50 -15.59 1.83
CA ILE A 118 8.33 -14.12 1.80
C ILE A 118 7.58 -13.70 0.53
N GLY A 119 7.95 -14.24 -0.62
CA GLY A 119 7.23 -13.99 -1.86
C GLY A 119 5.78 -14.49 -1.80
N GLN A 120 5.54 -15.63 -1.16
CA GLN A 120 4.20 -16.16 -0.96
C GLN A 120 3.37 -15.27 -0.01
N TYR A 121 4.01 -14.68 1.00
CA TYR A 121 3.36 -13.70 1.88
C TYR A 121 2.95 -12.45 1.10
N GLN A 122 3.82 -11.89 0.22
CA GLN A 122 3.47 -10.79 -0.66
C GLN A 122 2.23 -11.15 -1.51
N TYR A 123 2.20 -12.35 -2.10
CA TYR A 123 1.05 -12.82 -2.87
C TYR A 123 -0.24 -12.78 -2.03
N TYR A 124 -0.24 -13.36 -0.83
CA TYR A 124 -1.43 -13.40 0.00
C TYR A 124 -1.85 -12.01 0.47
N LEU A 125 -0.91 -11.17 0.92
CA LEU A 125 -1.22 -9.82 1.36
C LEU A 125 -1.90 -9.03 0.24
N LEU A 126 -1.31 -8.97 -0.94
CA LEU A 126 -1.89 -8.23 -2.07
C LEU A 126 -3.23 -8.82 -2.48
N LYS A 127 -3.36 -10.15 -2.50
CA LYS A 127 -4.63 -10.82 -2.79
C LYS A 127 -5.73 -10.40 -1.81
N TYR A 128 -5.47 -10.50 -0.51
CA TYR A 128 -6.45 -10.16 0.54
C TYR A 128 -6.86 -8.70 0.48
N PHE A 129 -5.91 -7.79 0.27
CA PHE A 129 -6.20 -6.36 0.17
C PHE A 129 -7.04 -6.01 -1.06
N ILE A 130 -6.65 -6.47 -2.23
CA ILE A 130 -7.38 -6.21 -3.48
C ILE A 130 -8.79 -6.78 -3.40
N GLU A 131 -8.93 -8.03 -2.98
CA GLU A 131 -10.23 -8.67 -2.84
C GLU A 131 -11.11 -7.96 -1.81
N HIS A 132 -10.54 -7.53 -0.67
CA HIS A 132 -11.26 -6.77 0.35
C HIS A 132 -11.80 -5.44 -0.19
N TYR A 133 -10.96 -4.66 -0.88
CA TYR A 133 -11.41 -3.40 -1.48
C TYR A 133 -12.47 -3.62 -2.55
N ARG A 134 -12.34 -4.65 -3.36
CA ARG A 134 -13.34 -5.01 -4.36
C ARG A 134 -14.66 -5.49 -3.75
N MET A 135 -14.63 -6.21 -2.64
CA MET A 135 -15.84 -6.57 -1.88
C MET A 135 -16.57 -5.34 -1.32
N GLN A 136 -15.84 -4.27 -1.02
CA GLN A 136 -16.37 -3.00 -0.53
C GLN A 136 -16.68 -1.98 -1.64
N LYS A 137 -16.59 -2.36 -2.91
CA LYS A 137 -16.77 -1.49 -4.08
C LYS A 137 -17.99 -0.60 -3.92
N TYR A 138 -17.73 0.72 -3.93
CA TYR A 138 -18.69 1.81 -3.77
C TYR A 138 -19.40 1.90 -2.40
N LYS A 139 -19.08 1.05 -1.43
CA LYS A 139 -19.68 1.09 -0.08
C LYS A 139 -18.72 0.51 0.98
N PRO A 140 -17.73 1.25 1.45
CA PRO A 140 -17.37 2.66 1.12
C PRO A 140 -16.30 2.81 0.05
N ASN A 141 -15.60 1.74 -0.40
CA ASN A 141 -14.39 1.86 -1.20
C ASN A 141 -14.69 2.29 -2.65
N ALA A 142 -14.10 3.41 -3.07
CA ALA A 142 -14.19 3.95 -4.42
C ALA A 142 -12.98 3.58 -5.29
N GLY A 143 -11.88 3.11 -4.68
CA GLY A 143 -10.69 2.72 -5.41
C GLY A 143 -9.51 2.39 -4.51
N TYR A 144 -8.50 1.80 -5.12
CA TYR A 144 -7.24 1.45 -4.45
C TYR A 144 -6.07 1.55 -5.43
N VAL A 145 -4.90 1.86 -4.90
CA VAL A 145 -3.63 1.94 -5.64
C VAL A 145 -2.58 1.12 -4.90
N GLN A 146 -2.06 0.11 -5.56
CA GLN A 146 -0.98 -0.70 -5.01
C GLN A 146 0.36 0.07 -5.11
N PHE A 147 1.09 0.14 -4.03
CA PHE A 147 2.43 0.67 -3.95
C PHE A 147 3.43 -0.49 -3.90
N LEU A 148 4.28 -0.69 -4.92
CA LEU A 148 4.39 0.09 -6.15
C LEU A 148 4.56 -0.87 -7.35
N PHE A 149 4.58 -0.32 -8.58
CA PHE A 149 4.68 -1.13 -9.78
C PHE A 149 6.02 -1.86 -9.89
N ASN A 150 7.15 -1.14 -9.81
CA ASN A 150 8.48 -1.74 -9.87
C ASN A 150 9.43 -1.10 -8.85
N ASP A 151 10.40 -1.87 -8.38
CA ASP A 151 11.44 -1.36 -7.49
C ASP A 151 12.31 -0.31 -8.20
N MET A 152 12.58 0.80 -7.52
CA MET A 152 13.28 1.96 -8.09
C MET A 152 14.79 1.76 -8.19
N CYS A 153 15.34 0.83 -7.42
CA CYS A 153 16.77 0.49 -7.39
C CYS A 153 16.93 -0.98 -6.98
N PRO A 154 18.16 -1.56 -7.07
CA PRO A 154 18.43 -2.91 -6.59
C PRO A 154 18.23 -3.04 -5.08
N GLN A 155 17.04 -3.45 -4.68
CA GLN A 155 16.62 -3.57 -3.28
C GLN A 155 15.50 -4.62 -3.12
N THR A 156 15.21 -4.99 -1.87
CA THR A 156 13.93 -5.57 -1.50
C THR A 156 12.96 -4.43 -1.26
N PHE A 157 11.82 -4.43 -1.92
CA PHE A 157 10.84 -3.36 -1.76
C PHE A 157 9.43 -3.79 -2.22
N TYR A 158 8.51 -2.85 -2.24
CA TYR A 158 7.07 -3.07 -2.46
C TYR A 158 6.67 -3.38 -3.91
N GLY A 159 7.62 -3.30 -4.87
CA GLY A 159 7.35 -3.57 -6.28
C GLY A 159 6.73 -4.95 -6.53
N ILE A 160 5.82 -5.03 -7.51
CA ILE A 160 5.36 -6.30 -8.09
C ILE A 160 6.29 -6.78 -9.21
N TYR A 161 7.13 -5.89 -9.72
CA TYR A 161 8.33 -6.19 -10.49
C TYR A 161 9.56 -5.74 -9.71
N ASP A 162 10.66 -6.44 -9.85
CA ASP A 162 11.93 -6.01 -9.32
C ASP A 162 12.58 -4.92 -10.19
N TYR A 163 13.75 -4.43 -9.75
CA TYR A 163 14.49 -3.39 -10.48
C TYR A 163 14.87 -3.80 -11.91
N TRP A 164 15.10 -5.06 -12.18
CA TRP A 164 15.46 -5.57 -13.52
C TRP A 164 14.25 -5.94 -14.38
N GLY A 165 13.05 -5.72 -13.88
CA GLY A 165 11.79 -5.97 -14.60
C GLY A 165 11.32 -7.42 -14.54
N LEU A 166 11.86 -8.24 -13.63
CA LEU A 166 11.34 -9.58 -13.40
C LEU A 166 10.15 -9.56 -12.43
N PRO A 167 9.11 -10.36 -12.70
CA PRO A 167 7.94 -10.38 -11.85
C PRO A 167 8.24 -11.02 -10.50
N LYS A 168 7.75 -10.39 -9.43
CA LYS A 168 7.65 -11.00 -8.11
C LYS A 168 6.33 -11.75 -7.97
N LYS A 169 6.18 -12.56 -6.92
CA LYS A 169 4.94 -13.34 -6.70
C LYS A 169 3.70 -12.47 -6.54
N GLY A 170 3.85 -11.26 -6.06
CA GLY A 170 2.78 -10.27 -5.93
C GLY A 170 2.08 -9.94 -7.25
N LEU A 171 2.78 -10.01 -8.39
CA LEU A 171 2.15 -9.79 -9.70
C LEU A 171 1.02 -10.78 -9.96
N GLN A 172 1.21 -12.05 -9.62
CA GLN A 172 0.16 -13.06 -9.80
C GLN A 172 -1.09 -12.71 -8.99
N ALA A 173 -0.93 -12.28 -7.74
CA ALA A 173 -2.06 -11.83 -6.92
C ALA A 173 -2.81 -10.66 -7.56
N VAL A 174 -2.08 -9.67 -8.08
CA VAL A 174 -2.67 -8.50 -8.76
C VAL A 174 -3.46 -8.93 -9.99
N LEU A 175 -2.92 -9.82 -10.82
CA LEU A 175 -3.60 -10.31 -12.01
C LEU A 175 -4.87 -11.10 -11.68
N GLU A 176 -4.79 -12.05 -10.75
CA GLU A 176 -5.91 -12.90 -10.35
C GLU A 176 -7.03 -12.10 -9.67
N SER A 177 -6.65 -11.25 -8.72
CA SER A 177 -7.63 -10.51 -7.90
C SER A 177 -8.29 -9.33 -8.64
N ASN A 178 -7.74 -8.90 -9.79
CA ASN A 178 -8.33 -7.86 -10.64
C ASN A 178 -9.07 -8.40 -11.87
N MET A 179 -9.28 -9.72 -11.96
CA MET A 179 -10.15 -10.25 -13.02
C MET A 179 -11.54 -9.59 -12.94
N PRO A 180 -12.13 -9.18 -14.07
CA PRO A 180 -13.41 -8.44 -14.06
C PRO A 180 -14.54 -9.15 -13.32
N ILE A 181 -14.56 -10.47 -13.37
CA ILE A 181 -15.47 -11.30 -12.57
C ILE A 181 -14.65 -12.06 -11.53
N GLY A 182 -15.03 -11.96 -10.26
CA GLY A 182 -14.38 -12.64 -9.15
C GLY A 182 -15.36 -13.19 -8.14
N ILE A 183 -14.99 -14.30 -7.49
CA ILE A 183 -15.67 -14.84 -6.32
C ILE A 183 -14.65 -14.75 -5.17
N PHE A 184 -14.99 -13.97 -4.14
CA PHE A 184 -14.11 -13.69 -3.02
C PHE A 184 -14.69 -14.24 -1.73
N LEU A 185 -13.82 -14.74 -0.88
CA LEU A 185 -14.17 -15.32 0.41
C LEU A 185 -13.72 -14.37 1.52
N LYS A 186 -14.65 -13.94 2.35
CA LYS A 186 -14.34 -13.17 3.54
C LYS A 186 -14.27 -14.10 4.76
N PHE A 187 -13.16 -14.01 5.46
CA PHE A 187 -12.94 -14.75 6.69
C PHE A 187 -12.85 -13.82 7.89
N LYS A 188 -13.39 -14.31 9.02
CA LYS A 188 -12.99 -13.91 10.37
C LYS A 188 -12.32 -15.14 11.01
N ASP A 189 -12.87 -15.69 12.07
CA ASP A 189 -12.41 -16.99 12.61
C ASP A 189 -12.83 -18.16 11.71
N LYS A 190 -13.84 -17.95 10.89
CA LYS A 190 -14.37 -18.90 9.92
C LYS A 190 -14.86 -18.14 8.68
N LEU A 191 -15.28 -18.88 7.65
CA LEU A 191 -15.92 -18.27 6.48
C LEU A 191 -17.15 -17.47 6.93
N ASP A 192 -17.09 -16.15 6.71
CA ASP A 192 -18.12 -15.18 7.08
C ASP A 192 -19.08 -14.93 5.92
N ALA A 193 -18.52 -14.70 4.73
CA ALA A 193 -19.32 -14.41 3.54
C ALA A 193 -18.60 -14.82 2.24
N ILE A 194 -19.39 -15.00 1.18
CA ILE A 194 -18.93 -15.19 -0.19
C ILE A 194 -19.47 -14.01 -1.01
N TYR A 195 -18.58 -13.34 -1.74
CA TYR A 195 -18.91 -12.22 -2.60
C TYR A 195 -18.69 -12.58 -4.06
N ALA A 196 -19.67 -12.30 -4.91
CA ALA A 196 -19.51 -12.28 -6.35
C ALA A 196 -19.35 -10.81 -6.78
N VAL A 197 -18.26 -10.48 -7.45
CA VAL A 197 -17.96 -9.13 -7.95
C VAL A 197 -17.94 -9.18 -9.47
N ASN A 198 -18.68 -8.27 -10.10
CA ASN A 198 -18.72 -8.07 -11.54
C ASN A 198 -18.39 -6.61 -11.86
N ASP A 199 -17.30 -6.38 -12.60
CA ASP A 199 -16.86 -5.05 -13.03
C ASP A 199 -17.32 -4.71 -14.45
N TYR A 200 -18.00 -5.60 -15.14
CA TYR A 200 -18.62 -5.27 -16.42
C TYR A 200 -19.85 -4.38 -16.22
N SER A 201 -20.13 -3.53 -17.21
CA SER A 201 -21.29 -2.65 -17.21
C SER A 201 -22.63 -3.36 -17.50
N TYR A 202 -22.57 -4.64 -17.81
CA TYR A 202 -23.72 -5.50 -18.06
C TYR A 202 -23.69 -6.73 -17.14
N PRO A 203 -24.83 -7.28 -16.75
CA PRO A 203 -24.91 -8.46 -15.87
C PRO A 203 -24.37 -9.74 -16.54
#